data_dd3a19dd67a89b61697d4941d85e0bb0
#
_entry.id   dd3a19dd67a89b61697d4941d85e0bb0
#
_cell.length_a   1.000
_cell.length_b   1.000
_cell.length_c   1.000
_cell.angle_alpha   90.00
_cell.angle_beta   90.00
_cell.angle_gamma   90.00
#
_symmetry.space_group_name_H-M   'P 1'
#
loop_
_entity.id
_entity.type
_entity.pdbx_description
1 polymer ?
#
loop_
_entity_poly.entity_id
_entity_poly.type
_entity_poly.pdbx_seq_one_letter_code
_entity_poly.pdbx_strand_id
1 'polypeptide(L)'
;MTNIYDLIADLYTDDESWNQVLRREYADEFLRREAFAGADDDELIDIWSQVMFLLVYCGNSGANIGDLSGEDFIYCLGWCQRNVGDFILNYRGVERFLSVNDRLLRFLKQKKAISDDTAAKCRAKVLGEGEQLLIFNKDGSLPSAFLDRRLNSEPDLPMKVFVQLGQRLTDIFGLLRDHFQHPLFQHDRERAYLSFFGTEMVPDLEEHPDLFATFWEYFTFDYHLIGNNQRPLEEFYEFYKKNPKPEYGENNHSLLSLMEMLLQAELLIFTVEEPVSEGWYQCRDFFTGNLMELCLPLDEGLDYTDFLCSAHVFEDGNLVTEYLRSVTIPPLARKALRNNFTQLLKWYQVATPQADWAEFCRANGALVLHVIAYAGVKDTVLEAFRWTTNVRDYRPAVAKPQDEIHDFLVVLYRHLHLPYRDCRNLDRMWNDFHAVSPVVCFKEEDFTYWCIALLGAYMESNDTPFFDMDQYVTSSRYDRNTIQEKMEYIRTSLQLEPFDPRYVNEEAMISMILL
;
A
#
# COMPACT_ATOMS: atom_id res chain seq x y z
N MET A 1 -18.07 7.87 25.35
CA MET A 1 -19.24 8.11 24.49
C MET A 1 -19.10 9.52 23.97
N THR A 2 -18.96 9.68 22.69
CA THR A 2 -18.84 11.01 22.05
C THR A 2 -20.26 11.57 21.94
N ASN A 3 -20.50 12.72 22.52
CA ASN A 3 -21.81 13.37 22.48
C ASN A 3 -22.00 13.98 21.08
N ILE A 4 -23.13 13.71 20.41
CA ILE A 4 -23.42 14.22 19.07
C ILE A 4 -23.35 15.75 18.98
N TYR A 5 -23.73 16.45 20.04
CA TYR A 5 -23.66 17.92 20.05
C TYR A 5 -22.25 18.47 20.13
N ASP A 6 -21.32 17.71 20.72
CA ASP A 6 -19.89 18.06 20.70
C ASP A 6 -19.32 17.88 19.29
N LEU A 7 -19.66 16.77 18.60
CA LEU A 7 -19.26 16.54 17.20
C LEU A 7 -19.74 17.65 16.27
N ILE A 8 -20.99 18.11 16.44
CA ILE A 8 -21.51 19.23 15.66
C ILE A 8 -20.78 20.54 16.02
N ALA A 9 -20.53 20.76 17.31
CA ALA A 9 -19.80 21.95 17.75
C ALA A 9 -18.41 22.00 17.11
N ASP A 10 -17.70 20.89 17.10
CA ASP A 10 -16.38 20.77 16.51
C ASP A 10 -16.44 21.02 14.98
N LEU A 11 -17.36 20.36 14.27
CA LEU A 11 -17.54 20.55 12.82
C LEU A 11 -17.70 22.02 12.41
N TYR A 12 -18.56 22.76 13.11
CA TYR A 12 -18.80 24.17 12.81
C TYR A 12 -17.72 25.12 13.36
N THR A 13 -16.87 24.65 14.26
CA THR A 13 -15.72 25.40 14.78
C THR A 13 -14.53 25.24 13.86
N ASP A 14 -14.35 24.04 13.32
CA ASP A 14 -13.25 23.73 12.40
C ASP A 14 -13.45 24.39 11.02
N ASP A 15 -14.71 24.47 10.56
CA ASP A 15 -15.05 25.13 9.32
C ASP A 15 -16.38 25.91 9.41
N GLU A 16 -16.26 27.24 9.53
CA GLU A 16 -17.41 28.14 9.59
C GLU A 16 -18.23 28.17 8.28
N SER A 17 -17.70 27.68 7.17
CA SER A 17 -18.41 27.65 5.86
C SER A 17 -19.66 26.77 5.90
N TRP A 18 -19.74 25.78 6.79
CA TRP A 18 -20.94 24.96 6.99
C TRP A 18 -22.19 25.78 7.34
N ASN A 19 -22.02 26.96 7.98
CA ASN A 19 -23.14 27.86 8.24
C ASN A 19 -23.79 28.44 6.98
N GLN A 20 -23.12 28.40 5.83
CA GLN A 20 -23.69 28.80 4.55
C GLN A 20 -24.63 27.72 4.00
N VAL A 21 -24.38 26.45 4.30
CA VAL A 21 -25.20 25.31 3.85
C VAL A 21 -26.37 25.09 4.81
N LEU A 22 -26.06 24.93 6.10
CA LEU A 22 -27.04 24.81 7.19
C LEU A 22 -26.49 25.52 8.42
N ARG A 23 -27.26 26.46 9.00
CA ARG A 23 -26.83 27.15 10.23
C ARG A 23 -26.77 26.16 11.38
N ARG A 24 -25.71 26.26 12.18
CA ARG A 24 -25.50 25.43 13.38
C ARG A 24 -26.74 25.39 14.30
N GLU A 25 -27.37 26.55 14.51
CA GLU A 25 -28.55 26.65 15.35
C GLU A 25 -29.68 25.71 14.89
N TYR A 26 -29.88 25.58 13.57
CA TYR A 26 -30.89 24.69 13.02
C TYR A 26 -30.49 23.21 13.14
N ALA A 27 -29.21 22.89 13.00
CA ALA A 27 -28.70 21.55 13.21
C ALA A 27 -28.94 21.07 14.64
N ASP A 28 -28.52 21.88 15.63
CA ASP A 28 -28.70 21.62 17.06
C ASP A 28 -30.19 21.47 17.41
N GLU A 29 -31.04 22.38 16.92
CA GLU A 29 -32.47 22.39 17.23
C GLU A 29 -33.20 21.20 16.58
N PHE A 30 -32.80 20.81 15.37
CA PHE A 30 -33.35 19.63 14.71
C PHE A 30 -33.04 18.35 15.50
N LEU A 31 -31.80 18.14 15.91
CA LEU A 31 -31.42 16.96 16.68
C LEU A 31 -32.05 16.93 18.05
N ARG A 32 -32.17 18.08 18.73
CA ARG A 32 -32.94 18.16 20.00
C ARG A 32 -34.39 17.74 19.81
N ARG A 33 -34.99 18.12 18.68
CA ARG A 33 -36.36 17.70 18.35
C ARG A 33 -36.45 16.19 18.16
N GLU A 34 -35.51 15.57 17.47
CA GLU A 34 -35.46 14.13 17.26
C GLU A 34 -35.23 13.39 18.61
N ALA A 35 -34.35 13.91 19.48
CA ALA A 35 -34.16 13.40 20.83
C ALA A 35 -35.44 13.48 21.67
N PHE A 36 -36.18 14.60 21.63
CA PHE A 36 -37.47 14.73 22.28
C PHE A 36 -38.56 13.80 21.70
N ALA A 37 -38.39 13.39 20.43
CA ALA A 37 -39.27 12.41 19.80
C ALA A 37 -38.93 10.96 20.19
N GLY A 38 -37.86 10.75 20.96
CA GLY A 38 -37.46 9.46 21.52
C GLY A 38 -36.25 8.81 20.91
N ALA A 39 -35.52 9.51 20.03
CA ALA A 39 -34.25 8.99 19.48
C ALA A 39 -33.18 8.92 20.58
N ASP A 40 -32.51 7.79 20.71
CA ASP A 40 -31.36 7.62 21.58
C ASP A 40 -30.06 8.18 20.94
N ASP A 41 -28.94 8.12 21.66
CA ASP A 41 -27.67 8.70 21.21
C ASP A 41 -27.15 8.06 19.89
N ASP A 42 -27.31 6.75 19.74
CA ASP A 42 -26.88 6.03 18.54
C ASP A 42 -27.78 6.38 17.33
N GLU A 43 -29.09 6.50 17.58
CA GLU A 43 -30.03 6.95 16.55
C GLU A 43 -29.80 8.41 16.16
N LEU A 44 -29.40 9.28 17.07
CA LEU A 44 -29.07 10.68 16.79
C LEU A 44 -27.79 10.79 15.93
N ILE A 45 -26.77 9.98 16.20
CA ILE A 45 -25.54 9.91 15.38
C ILE A 45 -25.90 9.47 13.97
N ASP A 46 -26.75 8.47 13.83
CA ASP A 46 -27.15 8.01 12.52
C ASP A 46 -28.03 9.03 11.77
N ILE A 47 -28.98 9.67 12.45
CA ILE A 47 -29.78 10.77 11.88
C ILE A 47 -28.85 11.87 11.37
N TRP A 48 -27.86 12.25 12.16
CA TRP A 48 -26.89 13.26 11.74
C TRP A 48 -26.06 12.82 10.53
N SER A 49 -25.64 11.57 10.47
CA SER A 49 -24.93 11.02 9.30
C SER A 49 -25.76 11.15 8.01
N GLN A 50 -27.07 10.85 8.07
CA GLN A 50 -27.95 11.03 6.91
C GLN A 50 -28.12 12.50 6.51
N VAL A 51 -28.11 13.42 7.47
CA VAL A 51 -28.10 14.87 7.22
C VAL A 51 -26.79 15.30 6.58
N MET A 52 -25.66 14.81 7.09
CA MET A 52 -24.35 15.14 6.57
C MET A 52 -24.20 14.74 5.09
N PHE A 53 -24.75 13.62 4.63
CA PHE A 53 -24.73 13.24 3.22
C PHE A 53 -25.33 14.33 2.32
N LEU A 54 -26.45 14.93 2.74
CA LEU A 54 -27.07 16.03 2.01
C LEU A 54 -26.24 17.32 2.08
N LEU A 55 -25.72 17.65 3.28
CA LEU A 55 -24.94 18.86 3.49
C LEU A 55 -23.63 18.85 2.70
N VAL A 56 -22.91 17.72 2.70
CA VAL A 56 -21.65 17.56 1.95
C VAL A 56 -21.92 17.71 0.44
N TYR A 57 -23.00 17.12 -0.08
CA TYR A 57 -23.40 17.34 -1.46
C TYR A 57 -23.67 18.81 -1.75
N CYS A 58 -24.46 19.49 -0.91
CA CYS A 58 -24.76 20.90 -1.07
C CYS A 58 -23.49 21.78 -1.05
N GLY A 59 -22.58 21.49 -0.10
CA GLY A 59 -21.32 22.20 0.03
C GLY A 59 -20.43 22.06 -1.22
N ASN A 60 -20.30 20.85 -1.75
CA ASN A 60 -19.48 20.57 -2.94
C ASN A 60 -20.12 21.03 -4.26
N SER A 61 -21.45 20.99 -4.35
CA SER A 61 -22.15 21.41 -5.58
C SER A 61 -22.50 22.89 -5.63
N GLY A 62 -22.26 23.63 -4.53
CA GLY A 62 -22.72 25.00 -4.37
C GLY A 62 -24.26 25.14 -4.35
N ALA A 63 -24.99 24.02 -4.15
CA ALA A 63 -26.43 24.00 -4.10
C ALA A 63 -26.93 24.51 -2.73
N ASN A 64 -27.93 25.39 -2.76
CA ASN A 64 -28.58 25.82 -1.51
C ASN A 64 -29.63 24.77 -1.11
N ILE A 65 -29.60 24.35 0.16
CA ILE A 65 -30.56 23.37 0.71
C ILE A 65 -32.02 23.78 0.52
N GLY A 66 -32.31 25.09 0.40
CA GLY A 66 -33.64 25.65 0.17
C GLY A 66 -34.12 25.53 -1.26
N ASP A 67 -33.22 25.41 -2.23
CA ASP A 67 -33.51 25.45 -3.66
C ASP A 67 -33.43 24.08 -4.33
N LEU A 68 -33.19 23.02 -3.57
CA LEU A 68 -33.06 21.64 -4.08
C LEU A 68 -34.34 21.18 -4.79
N SER A 69 -34.19 20.70 -6.03
CA SER A 69 -35.25 20.05 -6.80
C SER A 69 -35.28 18.52 -6.52
N GLY A 70 -36.32 17.84 -7.00
CA GLY A 70 -36.34 16.37 -6.92
C GLY A 70 -35.22 15.72 -7.75
N GLU A 71 -34.73 16.37 -8.77
CA GLU A 71 -33.59 15.90 -9.57
C GLU A 71 -32.28 16.07 -8.83
N ASP A 72 -32.11 17.16 -8.08
CA ASP A 72 -30.93 17.35 -7.23
C ASP A 72 -30.81 16.26 -6.16
N PHE A 73 -31.93 15.73 -5.64
CA PHE A 73 -31.91 14.60 -4.73
C PHE A 73 -31.44 13.29 -5.39
N ILE A 74 -31.82 13.04 -6.64
CA ILE A 74 -31.33 11.90 -7.40
C ILE A 74 -29.82 12.07 -7.65
N TYR A 75 -29.39 13.29 -8.02
CA TYR A 75 -27.97 13.59 -8.17
C TYR A 75 -27.20 13.47 -6.85
N CYS A 76 -27.78 13.95 -5.74
CA CYS A 76 -27.20 13.79 -4.40
C CYS A 76 -26.99 12.32 -4.05
N LEU A 77 -27.98 11.46 -4.24
CA LEU A 77 -27.86 10.02 -3.98
C LEU A 77 -26.75 9.39 -4.85
N GLY A 78 -26.69 9.75 -6.12
CA GLY A 78 -25.64 9.30 -7.02
C GLY A 78 -24.26 9.83 -6.63
N TRP A 79 -24.19 11.09 -6.21
CA TRP A 79 -22.96 11.70 -5.74
C TRP A 79 -22.50 11.06 -4.42
N CYS A 80 -23.39 10.88 -3.44
CA CYS A 80 -23.07 10.23 -2.18
C CYS A 80 -22.55 8.80 -2.36
N GLN A 81 -23.17 8.01 -3.24
CA GLN A 81 -22.66 6.68 -3.55
C GLN A 81 -21.24 6.71 -4.11
N ARG A 82 -20.90 7.78 -4.83
CA ARG A 82 -19.59 7.93 -5.48
C ARG A 82 -18.52 8.50 -4.56
N ASN A 83 -18.92 9.39 -3.63
CA ASN A 83 -18.02 10.25 -2.89
C ASN A 83 -18.11 10.08 -1.36
N VAL A 84 -18.98 9.22 -0.85
CA VAL A 84 -19.16 9.01 0.59
C VAL A 84 -19.12 7.51 0.89
N GLY A 85 -18.02 7.05 1.49
CA GLY A 85 -17.74 5.63 1.72
C GLY A 85 -18.82 4.90 2.54
N ASP A 86 -19.42 5.60 3.51
CA ASP A 86 -20.45 5.03 4.39
C ASP A 86 -21.87 5.07 3.78
N PHE A 87 -22.02 5.67 2.59
CA PHE A 87 -23.32 5.75 1.94
C PHE A 87 -23.62 4.49 1.13
N ILE A 88 -24.60 3.71 1.58
CA ILE A 88 -25.02 2.47 0.89
C ILE A 88 -26.22 2.80 0.00
N LEU A 89 -26.03 2.78 -1.31
CA LEU A 89 -27.11 2.97 -2.29
C LEU A 89 -27.89 1.64 -2.48
N ASN A 90 -28.67 1.28 -1.48
CA ASN A 90 -29.68 0.24 -1.56
C ASN A 90 -31.05 0.78 -1.12
N TYR A 91 -32.10 -0.01 -1.23
CA TYR A 91 -33.45 0.41 -0.87
C TYR A 91 -33.54 0.98 0.55
N ARG A 92 -32.99 0.29 1.54
CA ARG A 92 -33.03 0.71 2.95
C ARG A 92 -32.22 2.00 3.20
N GLY A 93 -31.04 2.11 2.62
CA GLY A 93 -30.19 3.30 2.73
C GLY A 93 -30.86 4.53 2.13
N VAL A 94 -31.46 4.39 0.94
CA VAL A 94 -32.20 5.48 0.28
C VAL A 94 -33.46 5.84 1.04
N GLU A 95 -34.25 4.87 1.52
CA GLU A 95 -35.45 5.14 2.33
C GLU A 95 -35.10 5.89 3.62
N ARG A 96 -34.01 5.48 4.29
CA ARG A 96 -33.52 6.13 5.51
C ARG A 96 -33.06 7.56 5.22
N PHE A 97 -32.22 7.75 4.20
CA PHE A 97 -31.78 9.08 3.74
C PHE A 97 -32.97 10.01 3.47
N LEU A 98 -33.96 9.54 2.68
CA LEU A 98 -35.16 10.31 2.38
C LEU A 98 -35.98 10.62 3.61
N SER A 99 -36.20 9.64 4.49
CA SER A 99 -37.00 9.79 5.70
C SER A 99 -36.41 10.85 6.63
N VAL A 100 -35.09 10.84 6.85
CA VAL A 100 -34.41 11.82 7.71
C VAL A 100 -34.42 13.19 7.08
N ASN A 101 -34.03 13.31 5.79
CA ASN A 101 -33.95 14.60 5.13
C ASN A 101 -35.34 15.22 4.85
N ASP A 102 -36.40 14.41 4.67
CA ASP A 102 -37.78 14.89 4.62
C ASP A 102 -38.18 15.57 5.94
N ARG A 103 -37.81 14.98 7.10
CA ARG A 103 -38.03 15.58 8.40
C ARG A 103 -37.24 16.88 8.58
N LEU A 104 -35.97 16.90 8.18
CA LEU A 104 -35.14 18.10 8.23
C LEU A 104 -35.74 19.24 7.39
N LEU A 105 -36.08 18.98 6.12
CA LEU A 105 -36.64 19.98 5.22
C LEU A 105 -37.99 20.51 5.72
N ARG A 106 -38.86 19.65 6.27
CA ARG A 106 -40.10 20.09 6.92
C ARG A 106 -39.84 20.96 8.15
N PHE A 107 -38.83 20.61 8.94
CA PHE A 107 -38.43 21.43 10.10
C PHE A 107 -37.92 22.80 9.62
N LEU A 108 -37.05 22.87 8.62
CA LEU A 108 -36.53 24.12 8.06
C LEU A 108 -37.64 24.98 7.46
N LYS A 109 -38.65 24.38 6.83
CA LYS A 109 -39.85 25.09 6.36
C LYS A 109 -40.66 25.68 7.51
N GLN A 110 -40.87 24.93 8.62
CA GLN A 110 -41.53 25.43 9.82
C GLN A 110 -40.79 26.61 10.44
N LYS A 111 -39.47 26.61 10.38
CA LYS A 111 -38.61 27.72 10.82
C LYS A 111 -38.53 28.86 9.82
N LYS A 112 -39.17 28.76 8.67
CA LYS A 112 -39.12 29.75 7.57
C LYS A 112 -37.66 29.94 7.05
N ALA A 113 -36.81 28.97 7.24
CA ALA A 113 -35.44 28.95 6.72
C ALA A 113 -35.41 28.59 5.21
N ILE A 114 -36.43 27.85 4.74
CA ILE A 114 -36.67 27.54 3.34
C ILE A 114 -38.12 27.89 2.99
N SER A 115 -38.35 28.27 1.72
CA SER A 115 -39.65 28.83 1.30
C SER A 115 -40.59 27.80 0.71
N ASP A 116 -40.10 26.72 0.13
CA ASP A 116 -40.86 25.82 -0.73
C ASP A 116 -41.08 24.41 -0.14
N ASP A 117 -41.97 23.64 -0.76
CA ASP A 117 -42.26 22.24 -0.41
C ASP A 117 -41.24 21.28 -1.06
N THR A 118 -39.96 21.59 -0.86
CA THR A 118 -38.83 20.86 -1.42
C THR A 118 -38.89 19.37 -1.03
N ALA A 119 -39.28 19.06 0.20
CA ALA A 119 -39.41 17.69 0.70
C ALA A 119 -40.40 16.85 -0.14
N ALA A 120 -41.60 17.40 -0.43
CA ALA A 120 -42.60 16.66 -1.18
C ALA A 120 -42.19 16.46 -2.64
N LYS A 121 -41.53 17.48 -3.25
CA LYS A 121 -40.98 17.37 -4.60
C LYS A 121 -39.87 16.32 -4.71
N CYS A 122 -38.98 16.29 -3.75
CA CYS A 122 -37.88 15.33 -3.70
C CYS A 122 -38.41 13.90 -3.53
N ARG A 123 -39.33 13.68 -2.61
CA ARG A 123 -39.93 12.37 -2.38
C ARG A 123 -40.68 11.86 -3.63
N ALA A 124 -41.46 12.70 -4.29
CA ALA A 124 -42.21 12.32 -5.49
C ALA A 124 -41.33 11.94 -6.70
N LYS A 125 -40.09 12.45 -6.74
CA LYS A 125 -39.14 12.10 -7.83
C LYS A 125 -38.37 10.81 -7.55
N VAL A 126 -38.12 10.48 -6.31
CA VAL A 126 -37.33 9.31 -5.91
C VAL A 126 -38.20 8.08 -5.67
N LEU A 127 -39.42 8.29 -5.18
CA LEU A 127 -40.41 7.24 -4.91
C LEU A 127 -41.56 7.33 -5.93
N GLY A 128 -41.74 6.25 -6.70
CA GLY A 128 -42.90 6.10 -7.58
C GLY A 128 -44.15 5.61 -6.84
N GLU A 129 -45.21 5.35 -7.59
CA GLU A 129 -46.43 4.76 -7.07
C GLU A 129 -46.14 3.41 -6.38
N GLY A 130 -46.61 3.23 -5.14
CA GLY A 130 -46.38 2.04 -4.35
C GLY A 130 -45.00 1.99 -3.67
N GLU A 131 -44.38 3.14 -3.41
CA GLU A 131 -43.07 3.27 -2.73
C GLU A 131 -41.89 2.60 -3.49
N GLN A 132 -42.05 2.36 -4.78
CA GLN A 132 -40.97 1.85 -5.62
C GLN A 132 -39.91 2.93 -5.83
N LEU A 133 -38.64 2.61 -5.54
CA LEU A 133 -37.53 3.50 -5.84
C LEU A 133 -37.31 3.61 -7.36
N LEU A 134 -37.52 4.81 -7.90
CA LEU A 134 -37.42 5.07 -9.34
C LEU A 134 -35.98 5.04 -9.88
N ILE A 135 -35.00 5.03 -8.97
CA ILE A 135 -33.57 4.95 -9.29
C ILE A 135 -33.06 3.52 -9.50
N PHE A 136 -33.88 2.51 -9.18
CA PHE A 136 -33.52 1.11 -9.41
C PHE A 136 -34.41 0.48 -10.47
N ASN A 137 -33.84 -0.44 -11.24
CA ASN A 137 -34.61 -1.35 -12.07
C ASN A 137 -35.43 -2.32 -11.19
N LYS A 138 -36.39 -3.01 -11.78
CA LYS A 138 -37.25 -3.97 -11.07
C LYS A 138 -36.48 -5.12 -10.41
N ASP A 139 -35.29 -5.42 -10.89
CA ASP A 139 -34.36 -6.42 -10.35
C ASP A 139 -33.43 -5.88 -9.25
N GLY A 140 -33.61 -4.60 -8.86
CA GLY A 140 -32.77 -3.95 -7.86
C GLY A 140 -31.45 -3.39 -8.41
N SER A 141 -31.15 -3.53 -9.70
CA SER A 141 -29.96 -2.96 -10.33
C SER A 141 -30.16 -1.47 -10.64
N LEU A 142 -29.05 -0.73 -10.76
CA LEU A 142 -29.09 0.67 -11.18
C LEU A 142 -29.38 0.76 -12.69
N PRO A 143 -30.25 1.69 -13.14
CA PRO A 143 -30.48 1.90 -14.56
C PRO A 143 -29.19 2.24 -15.30
N SER A 144 -29.06 1.72 -16.53
CA SER A 144 -27.89 1.99 -17.38
C SER A 144 -27.66 3.48 -17.60
N ALA A 145 -28.72 4.27 -17.77
CA ALA A 145 -28.63 5.73 -17.88
C ALA A 145 -28.01 6.39 -16.62
N PHE A 146 -28.15 5.78 -15.46
CA PHE A 146 -27.52 6.23 -14.23
C PHE A 146 -26.04 5.82 -14.16
N LEU A 147 -25.72 4.66 -14.72
CA LEU A 147 -24.35 4.19 -14.92
C LEU A 147 -23.66 4.99 -16.04
N ASP A 148 -24.37 5.24 -17.15
CA ASP A 148 -23.85 6.00 -18.28
C ASP A 148 -23.57 7.49 -17.94
N ARG A 149 -24.40 8.09 -17.08
CA ARG A 149 -24.10 9.43 -16.53
C ARG A 149 -22.91 9.44 -15.60
N ARG A 150 -22.60 8.31 -14.93
CA ARG A 150 -21.37 8.15 -14.17
C ARG A 150 -20.15 8.07 -15.07
N LEU A 151 -20.29 7.43 -16.23
CA LEU A 151 -19.23 7.32 -17.24
C LEU A 151 -19.05 8.62 -18.02
N ASN A 152 -20.12 9.40 -18.21
CA ASN A 152 -20.10 10.65 -18.98
C ASN A 152 -19.74 11.90 -18.14
N SER A 153 -19.69 11.78 -16.83
CA SER A 153 -19.08 12.81 -15.97
C SER A 153 -17.60 12.45 -15.77
N GLU A 154 -16.82 12.60 -16.80
CA GLU A 154 -15.39 12.28 -16.82
C GLU A 154 -14.60 12.84 -15.62
N PRO A 155 -14.86 14.08 -15.16
CA PRO A 155 -14.11 14.63 -14.02
C PRO A 155 -14.26 13.86 -12.73
N ASP A 156 -15.39 13.18 -12.49
CA ASP A 156 -15.68 12.49 -11.24
C ASP A 156 -15.22 11.00 -11.20
N LEU A 157 -14.80 10.43 -12.33
CA LEU A 157 -14.44 9.01 -12.40
C LEU A 157 -13.27 8.64 -11.48
N PRO A 158 -12.20 9.42 -11.43
CA PRO A 158 -11.04 9.13 -10.58
C PRO A 158 -11.36 9.17 -9.09
N MET A 159 -12.04 10.23 -8.67
CA MET A 159 -12.46 10.38 -7.27
C MET A 159 -13.43 9.28 -6.82
N LYS A 160 -14.27 8.76 -7.73
CA LYS A 160 -15.20 7.65 -7.43
C LYS A 160 -14.51 6.37 -7.04
N VAL A 161 -13.46 6.01 -7.77
CA VAL A 161 -12.69 4.79 -7.46
C VAL A 161 -11.99 4.97 -6.12
N PHE A 162 -11.43 6.13 -5.86
CA PHE A 162 -10.78 6.47 -4.61
C PHE A 162 -11.69 6.30 -3.40
N VAL A 163 -12.86 6.90 -3.40
CA VAL A 163 -13.74 6.92 -2.23
C VAL A 163 -14.47 5.59 -2.02
N GLN A 164 -14.87 4.90 -3.07
CA GLN A 164 -15.46 3.56 -2.95
C GLN A 164 -14.45 2.49 -2.53
N LEU A 165 -13.21 2.63 -2.95
CA LEU A 165 -12.11 1.77 -2.53
C LEU A 165 -11.62 2.17 -1.13
N GLY A 166 -11.64 3.45 -0.77
CA GLY A 166 -11.06 3.98 0.45
C GLY A 166 -11.52 3.24 1.71
N GLN A 167 -12.83 3.10 1.92
CA GLN A 167 -13.36 2.39 3.10
C GLN A 167 -12.99 0.90 3.08
N ARG A 168 -13.16 0.22 1.95
CA ARG A 168 -12.83 -1.20 1.83
C ARG A 168 -11.33 -1.45 1.91
N LEU A 169 -10.52 -0.53 1.41
CA LEU A 169 -9.07 -0.57 1.57
C LEU A 169 -8.71 -0.40 3.05
N THR A 170 -9.33 0.54 3.76
CA THR A 170 -9.15 0.73 5.20
C THR A 170 -9.49 -0.55 5.95
N ASP A 171 -10.60 -1.22 5.61
CA ASP A 171 -10.99 -2.50 6.21
C ASP A 171 -9.93 -3.58 5.92
N ILE A 172 -9.47 -3.72 4.68
CA ILE A 172 -8.44 -4.69 4.30
C ILE A 172 -7.13 -4.41 5.03
N PHE A 173 -6.66 -3.17 5.05
CA PHE A 173 -5.43 -2.79 5.74
C PHE A 173 -5.55 -2.98 7.26
N GLY A 174 -6.72 -2.72 7.85
CA GLY A 174 -7.02 -3.01 9.25
C GLY A 174 -6.92 -4.50 9.55
N LEU A 175 -7.58 -5.34 8.76
CA LEU A 175 -7.57 -6.79 8.90
C LEU A 175 -6.16 -7.38 8.70
N LEU A 176 -5.44 -6.88 7.72
CA LEU A 176 -4.05 -7.28 7.43
C LEU A 176 -3.13 -6.91 8.59
N ARG A 177 -3.23 -5.68 9.10
CA ARG A 177 -2.47 -5.24 10.26
C ARG A 177 -2.73 -6.12 11.47
N ASP A 178 -4.00 -6.41 11.79
CA ASP A 178 -4.37 -7.28 12.91
C ASP A 178 -3.79 -8.68 12.75
N HIS A 179 -3.80 -9.23 11.54
CA HIS A 179 -3.22 -10.53 11.24
C HIS A 179 -1.71 -10.54 11.47
N PHE A 180 -1.00 -9.55 10.94
CA PHE A 180 0.47 -9.47 11.05
C PHE A 180 0.97 -8.93 12.40
N GLN A 181 0.10 -8.44 13.29
CA GLN A 181 0.46 -8.19 14.70
C GLN A 181 0.66 -9.47 15.50
N HIS A 182 0.21 -10.61 14.99
CA HIS A 182 0.41 -11.89 15.68
C HIS A 182 1.90 -12.18 15.93
N PRO A 183 2.29 -12.76 17.10
CA PRO A 183 3.69 -13.03 17.45
C PRO A 183 4.48 -13.87 16.44
N LEU A 184 3.82 -14.70 15.64
CA LEU A 184 4.45 -15.49 14.57
C LEU A 184 5.17 -14.63 13.53
N PHE A 185 4.71 -13.38 13.32
CA PHE A 185 5.26 -12.45 12.34
C PHE A 185 6.17 -11.38 12.97
N GLN A 186 6.59 -11.57 14.22
CA GLN A 186 7.44 -10.60 14.92
C GLN A 186 8.74 -10.33 14.16
N HIS A 187 9.45 -11.38 13.75
CA HIS A 187 10.71 -11.24 13.01
C HIS A 187 10.52 -10.60 11.62
N ASP A 188 9.39 -10.88 10.97
CA ASP A 188 9.05 -10.23 9.71
C ASP A 188 8.86 -8.73 9.89
N ARG A 189 8.13 -8.30 10.94
CA ARG A 189 7.94 -6.87 11.23
C ARG A 189 9.24 -6.18 11.59
N GLU A 190 10.05 -6.75 12.48
CA GLU A 190 11.36 -6.21 12.88
C GLU A 190 12.25 -6.01 11.67
N ARG A 191 12.32 -7.00 10.78
CA ARG A 191 13.10 -6.91 9.56
C ARG A 191 12.53 -5.89 8.58
N ALA A 192 11.21 -5.87 8.37
CA ALA A 192 10.57 -4.89 7.50
C ALA A 192 10.84 -3.45 7.96
N TYR A 193 10.82 -3.19 9.27
CA TYR A 193 11.21 -1.90 9.83
C TYR A 193 12.65 -1.52 9.47
N LEU A 194 13.56 -2.44 9.64
CA LEU A 194 14.97 -2.20 9.33
C LEU A 194 15.19 -1.95 7.84
N SER A 195 14.58 -2.75 6.98
CA SER A 195 14.67 -2.57 5.54
C SER A 195 14.06 -1.23 5.09
N PHE A 196 12.92 -0.83 5.67
CA PHE A 196 12.22 0.38 5.29
C PHE A 196 12.90 1.66 5.82
N PHE A 197 13.33 1.68 7.07
CA PHE A 197 13.95 2.85 7.68
C PHE A 197 15.48 2.90 7.51
N GLY A 198 16.11 1.79 7.18
CA GLY A 198 17.57 1.70 7.03
C GLY A 198 18.34 1.93 8.34
N THR A 199 17.67 1.83 9.49
CA THR A 199 18.24 2.06 10.83
C THR A 199 17.47 1.27 11.87
N GLU A 200 18.16 0.93 12.98
CA GLU A 200 17.53 0.30 14.15
C GLU A 200 16.62 1.26 14.95
N MET A 201 16.81 2.57 14.77
CA MET A 201 15.99 3.59 15.42
C MET A 201 14.72 3.83 14.59
N VAL A 202 13.67 3.09 14.89
CA VAL A 202 12.36 3.29 14.30
C VAL A 202 11.72 4.53 14.95
N PRO A 203 11.24 5.52 14.15
CA PRO A 203 10.49 6.64 14.70
C PRO A 203 9.19 6.17 15.34
N ASP A 204 8.67 6.94 16.29
CA ASP A 204 7.34 6.67 16.82
C ASP A 204 6.30 6.88 15.73
N LEU A 205 5.78 5.77 15.22
CA LEU A 205 4.83 5.78 14.10
C LEU A 205 3.46 6.33 14.50
N GLU A 206 3.11 6.32 15.80
CA GLU A 206 1.86 6.92 16.27
C GLU A 206 1.92 8.45 16.20
N GLU A 207 3.12 9.03 16.36
CA GLU A 207 3.34 10.47 16.19
C GLU A 207 3.48 10.90 14.71
N HIS A 208 3.65 9.94 13.79
CA HIS A 208 3.90 10.19 12.36
C HIS A 208 2.97 9.36 11.46
N PRO A 209 1.68 9.74 11.32
CA PRO A 209 0.68 8.98 10.55
C PRO A 209 1.10 8.70 9.09
N ASP A 210 1.76 9.66 8.44
CA ASP A 210 2.22 9.50 7.05
C ASP A 210 3.30 8.43 6.92
N LEU A 211 4.26 8.39 7.86
CA LEU A 211 5.27 7.34 7.91
C LEU A 211 4.65 5.98 8.22
N PHE A 212 3.66 5.96 9.10
CA PHE A 212 2.90 4.76 9.39
C PHE A 212 2.20 4.21 8.15
N ALA A 213 1.49 5.06 7.42
CA ALA A 213 0.79 4.65 6.20
C ALA A 213 1.75 4.15 5.12
N THR A 214 2.84 4.88 4.87
CA THR A 214 3.87 4.48 3.88
C THR A 214 4.61 3.21 4.26
N PHE A 215 4.89 3.00 5.55
CA PHE A 215 5.47 1.74 6.02
C PHE A 215 4.53 0.56 5.77
N TRP A 216 3.24 0.69 6.13
CA TRP A 216 2.28 -0.38 5.92
C TRP A 216 1.99 -0.66 4.44
N GLU A 217 2.06 0.35 3.58
CA GLU A 217 2.00 0.16 2.14
C GLU A 217 3.20 -0.67 1.66
N TYR A 218 4.44 -0.27 2.02
CA TYR A 218 5.63 -1.07 1.73
C TYR A 218 5.53 -2.49 2.28
N PHE A 219 5.15 -2.65 3.55
CA PHE A 219 5.01 -3.96 4.17
C PHE A 219 4.02 -4.84 3.42
N THR A 220 2.89 -4.28 3.01
CA THR A 220 1.82 -5.01 2.34
C THR A 220 2.21 -5.47 0.94
N PHE A 221 2.86 -4.60 0.15
CA PHE A 221 3.05 -4.80 -1.28
C PHE A 221 4.46 -5.21 -1.69
N ASP A 222 5.49 -4.78 -0.97
CA ASP A 222 6.89 -4.91 -1.40
C ASP A 222 7.72 -5.82 -0.49
N TYR A 223 7.35 -5.93 0.79
CA TYR A 223 8.07 -6.80 1.70
C TYR A 223 7.84 -8.29 1.36
N HIS A 224 8.86 -9.11 1.60
CA HIS A 224 8.80 -10.54 1.39
C HIS A 224 9.01 -11.29 2.70
N LEU A 225 8.00 -12.09 3.09
CA LEU A 225 7.99 -12.86 4.32
C LEU A 225 9.17 -13.85 4.38
N ILE A 226 9.78 -13.94 5.55
CA ILE A 226 10.95 -14.76 5.83
C ILE A 226 10.72 -16.23 5.43
N GLY A 227 9.56 -16.78 5.80
CA GLY A 227 9.30 -18.22 5.70
C GLY A 227 9.00 -18.75 4.31
N ASN A 228 8.37 -17.96 3.45
CA ASN A 228 7.83 -18.43 2.18
C ASN A 228 8.05 -17.50 0.98
N ASN A 229 8.68 -16.35 1.21
CA ASN A 229 8.91 -15.31 0.19
C ASN A 229 7.64 -14.74 -0.46
N GLN A 230 6.48 -14.95 0.15
CA GLN A 230 5.25 -14.32 -0.29
C GLN A 230 5.19 -12.87 0.23
N ARG A 231 4.53 -12.00 -0.52
CA ARG A 231 4.19 -10.69 0.01
C ARG A 231 3.13 -10.86 1.12
N PRO A 232 3.10 -10.02 2.15
CA PRO A 232 2.07 -10.08 3.19
C PRO A 232 0.64 -10.11 2.64
N LEU A 233 0.35 -9.36 1.58
CA LEU A 233 -0.96 -9.40 0.95
C LEU A 233 -1.29 -10.79 0.34
N GLU A 234 -0.32 -11.46 -0.27
CA GLU A 234 -0.50 -12.81 -0.85
C GLU A 234 -0.80 -13.84 0.24
N GLU A 235 -0.03 -13.80 1.32
CA GLU A 235 -0.23 -14.69 2.47
C GLU A 235 -1.60 -14.42 3.12
N PHE A 236 -1.90 -13.15 3.36
CA PHE A 236 -3.17 -12.75 3.98
C PHE A 236 -4.38 -13.11 3.12
N TYR A 237 -4.31 -12.93 1.79
CA TYR A 237 -5.37 -13.34 0.87
C TYR A 237 -5.66 -14.85 0.99
N GLU A 238 -4.62 -15.69 0.97
CA GLU A 238 -4.77 -17.14 1.12
C GLU A 238 -5.29 -17.54 2.50
N PHE A 239 -4.88 -16.83 3.54
CA PHE A 239 -5.40 -17.02 4.89
C PHE A 239 -6.87 -16.63 4.98
N TYR A 240 -7.23 -15.43 4.51
CA TYR A 240 -8.59 -14.88 4.59
C TYR A 240 -9.58 -15.70 3.77
N LYS A 241 -9.19 -16.17 2.61
CA LYS A 241 -10.00 -17.05 1.76
C LYS A 241 -10.42 -18.34 2.47
N LYS A 242 -9.55 -18.86 3.33
CA LYS A 242 -9.82 -20.07 4.15
C LYS A 242 -10.57 -19.74 5.45
N ASN A 243 -10.41 -18.53 5.96
CA ASN A 243 -10.91 -18.09 7.25
C ASN A 243 -11.66 -16.75 7.13
N PRO A 244 -12.74 -16.65 6.34
CA PRO A 244 -13.49 -15.42 6.20
C PRO A 244 -14.11 -15.02 7.54
N LYS A 245 -14.13 -13.73 7.84
CA LYS A 245 -14.70 -13.23 9.09
C LYS A 245 -16.23 -13.22 9.01
N PRO A 246 -16.95 -13.84 9.98
CA PRO A 246 -18.41 -13.91 9.97
C PRO A 246 -19.11 -12.54 10.00
N GLU A 247 -18.51 -11.55 10.65
CA GLU A 247 -19.04 -10.19 10.77
C GLU A 247 -19.23 -9.47 9.43
N TYR A 248 -18.45 -9.83 8.42
CA TYR A 248 -18.56 -9.24 7.07
C TYR A 248 -19.61 -9.91 6.18
N GLY A 249 -20.13 -11.09 6.55
CA GLY A 249 -21.20 -11.77 5.82
C GLY A 249 -20.95 -11.84 4.30
N GLU A 250 -21.87 -11.30 3.51
CA GLU A 250 -21.76 -11.25 2.04
C GLU A 250 -20.64 -10.32 1.56
N ASN A 251 -20.22 -9.35 2.36
CA ASN A 251 -19.12 -8.44 2.02
C ASN A 251 -17.76 -9.15 1.93
N ASN A 252 -17.61 -10.35 2.50
CA ASN A 252 -16.39 -11.14 2.35
C ASN A 252 -16.00 -11.36 0.87
N HIS A 253 -16.99 -11.56 0.00
CA HIS A 253 -16.73 -11.74 -1.43
C HIS A 253 -16.18 -10.46 -2.06
N SER A 254 -16.73 -9.31 -1.70
CA SER A 254 -16.23 -8.00 -2.16
C SER A 254 -14.82 -7.70 -1.68
N LEU A 255 -14.48 -8.06 -0.44
CA LEU A 255 -13.14 -7.90 0.11
C LEU A 255 -12.14 -8.81 -0.61
N LEU A 256 -12.49 -10.07 -0.86
CA LEU A 256 -11.65 -10.99 -1.63
C LEU A 256 -11.40 -10.50 -3.06
N SER A 257 -12.46 -10.03 -3.76
CA SER A 257 -12.31 -9.48 -5.11
C SER A 257 -11.41 -8.24 -5.13
N LEU A 258 -11.50 -7.38 -4.12
CA LEU A 258 -10.62 -6.23 -4.01
C LEU A 258 -9.16 -6.65 -3.70
N MET A 259 -8.96 -7.64 -2.83
CA MET A 259 -7.62 -8.19 -2.59
C MET A 259 -7.02 -8.80 -3.88
N GLU A 260 -7.82 -9.47 -4.72
CA GLU A 260 -7.37 -9.96 -6.02
C GLU A 260 -6.90 -8.84 -6.95
N MET A 261 -7.60 -7.70 -6.95
CA MET A 261 -7.15 -6.51 -7.67
C MET A 261 -5.86 -5.94 -7.08
N LEU A 262 -5.77 -5.83 -5.75
CA LEU A 262 -4.58 -5.35 -5.06
C LEU A 262 -3.34 -6.23 -5.32
N LEU A 263 -3.52 -7.55 -5.50
CA LEU A 263 -2.43 -8.46 -5.85
C LEU A 263 -1.78 -8.14 -7.21
N GLN A 264 -2.50 -7.45 -8.09
CA GLN A 264 -2.02 -7.03 -9.41
C GLN A 264 -1.43 -5.61 -9.39
N ALA A 265 -1.55 -4.88 -8.27
CA ALA A 265 -0.98 -3.55 -8.16
C ALA A 265 0.56 -3.59 -8.22
N GLU A 266 1.14 -2.64 -8.94
CA GLU A 266 2.58 -2.55 -9.16
C GLU A 266 3.13 -1.22 -8.62
N LEU A 267 4.32 -1.28 -8.02
CA LEU A 267 5.07 -0.07 -7.66
C LEU A 267 5.57 0.60 -8.92
N LEU A 268 5.04 1.77 -9.23
CA LEU A 268 5.50 2.60 -10.34
C LEU A 268 6.35 3.77 -9.85
N ILE A 269 7.40 4.07 -10.61
CA ILE A 269 8.22 5.27 -10.48
C ILE A 269 8.03 6.07 -11.75
N PHE A 270 7.57 7.31 -11.64
CA PHE A 270 7.16 8.08 -12.81
C PHE A 270 7.38 9.59 -12.67
N THR A 271 7.33 10.29 -13.79
CA THR A 271 7.28 11.75 -13.86
C THR A 271 5.94 12.19 -14.42
N VAL A 272 5.45 13.32 -13.93
CA VAL A 272 4.22 13.94 -14.45
C VAL A 272 4.59 14.81 -15.64
N GLU A 273 3.94 14.62 -16.79
CA GLU A 273 4.22 15.37 -18.04
C GLU A 273 3.22 16.50 -18.22
N GLU A 274 1.94 16.17 -18.36
CA GLU A 274 0.87 17.15 -18.60
C GLU A 274 -0.47 16.65 -18.06
N PRO A 275 -1.38 17.57 -17.68
CA PRO A 275 -2.75 17.20 -17.35
C PRO A 275 -3.52 16.77 -18.61
N VAL A 276 -4.30 15.69 -18.50
CA VAL A 276 -5.18 15.18 -19.57
C VAL A 276 -6.62 15.61 -19.34
N SER A 277 -7.10 15.44 -18.10
CA SER A 277 -8.40 15.87 -17.61
C SER A 277 -8.31 16.12 -16.12
N GLU A 278 -9.40 16.55 -15.48
CA GLU A 278 -9.42 16.80 -14.04
C GLU A 278 -9.01 15.52 -13.27
N GLY A 279 -7.94 15.63 -12.48
CA GLY A 279 -7.35 14.53 -11.73
C GLY A 279 -6.55 13.50 -12.55
N TRP A 280 -6.59 13.53 -13.89
CA TRP A 280 -5.83 12.65 -14.76
C TRP A 280 -4.65 13.35 -15.40
N TYR A 281 -3.51 12.68 -15.35
CA TYR A 281 -2.25 13.21 -15.86
C TYR A 281 -1.59 12.19 -16.79
N GLN A 282 -1.03 12.69 -17.88
CA GLN A 282 -0.08 11.91 -18.65
C GLN A 282 1.22 11.83 -17.87
N CYS A 283 1.63 10.62 -17.56
CA CYS A 283 2.84 10.31 -16.82
C CYS A 283 3.80 9.50 -17.67
N ARG A 284 5.07 9.58 -17.34
CA ARG A 284 6.11 8.79 -17.98
C ARG A 284 6.78 7.87 -16.98
N ASP A 285 6.72 6.57 -17.24
CA ASP A 285 7.44 5.58 -16.46
C ASP A 285 8.94 5.90 -16.47
N PHE A 286 9.51 5.94 -15.28
CA PHE A 286 10.91 6.34 -15.12
C PHE A 286 11.89 5.36 -15.73
N PHE A 287 11.62 4.07 -15.70
CA PHE A 287 12.52 3.02 -16.17
C PHE A 287 12.35 2.76 -17.66
N THR A 288 11.14 2.53 -18.11
CA THR A 288 10.85 2.15 -19.50
C THR A 288 10.72 3.36 -20.42
N GLY A 289 10.32 4.52 -19.89
CA GLY A 289 9.98 5.71 -20.64
C GLY A 289 8.61 5.67 -21.32
N ASN A 290 7.81 4.65 -21.06
CA ASN A 290 6.46 4.52 -21.61
C ASN A 290 5.54 5.60 -21.03
N LEU A 291 4.64 6.09 -21.87
CA LEU A 291 3.57 7.00 -21.43
C LEU A 291 2.39 6.21 -20.92
N MET A 292 1.79 6.71 -19.85
CA MET A 292 0.60 6.15 -19.21
C MET A 292 -0.26 7.28 -18.65
N GLU A 293 -1.53 7.04 -18.46
CA GLU A 293 -2.45 7.97 -17.81
C GLU A 293 -2.70 7.50 -16.38
N LEU A 294 -2.46 8.39 -15.41
CA LEU A 294 -2.63 8.11 -13.99
C LEU A 294 -3.56 9.14 -13.35
N CYS A 295 -4.38 8.64 -12.43
CA CYS A 295 -5.20 9.48 -11.58
C CYS A 295 -4.40 9.89 -10.33
N LEU A 296 -4.05 11.18 -10.23
CA LEU A 296 -3.16 11.67 -9.19
C LEU A 296 -3.83 12.78 -8.36
N PRO A 297 -3.69 12.74 -7.02
CA PRO A 297 -4.19 13.77 -6.12
C PRO A 297 -3.24 14.97 -6.10
N LEU A 298 -3.08 15.65 -7.23
CA LEU A 298 -2.18 16.79 -7.36
C LEU A 298 -2.95 18.11 -7.22
N ASP A 299 -2.32 19.08 -6.58
CA ASP A 299 -2.87 20.42 -6.45
C ASP A 299 -2.82 21.17 -7.78
N GLU A 300 -3.93 21.83 -8.14
CA GLU A 300 -3.99 22.63 -9.35
C GLU A 300 -3.01 23.82 -9.30
N GLY A 301 -2.28 24.01 -10.38
CA GLY A 301 -1.38 25.16 -10.56
C GLY A 301 0.03 24.99 -10.00
N LEU A 302 0.38 23.83 -9.45
CA LEU A 302 1.76 23.50 -9.12
C LEU A 302 2.50 22.96 -10.34
N ASP A 303 3.79 23.27 -10.42
CA ASP A 303 4.68 22.71 -11.45
C ASP A 303 5.31 21.41 -10.91
N TYR A 304 4.94 20.30 -11.52
CA TYR A 304 5.44 18.98 -11.14
C TYR A 304 6.63 18.50 -11.98
N THR A 305 7.18 19.36 -12.84
CA THR A 305 8.25 19.00 -13.79
C THR A 305 9.49 18.46 -13.08
N ASP A 306 9.81 18.96 -11.89
CA ASP A 306 10.99 18.56 -11.11
C ASP A 306 10.74 17.39 -10.15
N PHE A 307 9.48 16.86 -10.09
CA PHE A 307 9.17 15.77 -9.18
C PHE A 307 9.36 14.40 -9.83
N LEU A 308 9.98 13.50 -9.11
CA LEU A 308 9.94 12.07 -9.34
C LEU A 308 8.96 11.46 -8.34
N CYS A 309 7.91 10.83 -8.86
CA CYS A 309 6.82 10.29 -8.07
C CYS A 309 6.94 8.76 -7.96
N SER A 310 6.42 8.21 -6.85
CA SER A 310 6.28 6.77 -6.68
C SER A 310 4.95 6.44 -5.98
N ALA A 311 4.27 5.41 -6.46
CA ALA A 311 3.03 4.90 -5.89
C ALA A 311 2.76 3.47 -6.34
N HIS A 312 1.95 2.73 -5.59
CA HIS A 312 1.32 1.51 -6.08
C HIS A 312 0.09 1.87 -6.90
N VAL A 313 -0.01 1.28 -8.08
CA VAL A 313 -1.01 1.64 -9.09
C VAL A 313 -1.74 0.39 -9.56
N PHE A 314 -3.06 0.51 -9.73
CA PHE A 314 -3.88 -0.49 -10.39
C PHE A 314 -3.70 -0.43 -11.91
N GLU A 315 -4.08 -1.51 -12.61
CA GLU A 315 -4.01 -1.59 -14.07
C GLU A 315 -4.79 -0.47 -14.79
N ASP A 316 -5.84 0.04 -14.17
CA ASP A 316 -6.66 1.14 -14.69
C ASP A 316 -6.07 2.55 -14.46
N GLY A 317 -4.88 2.67 -13.88
CA GLY A 317 -4.19 3.92 -13.63
C GLY A 317 -4.56 4.63 -12.32
N ASN A 318 -5.41 4.04 -11.49
CA ASN A 318 -5.73 4.59 -10.16
C ASN A 318 -4.69 4.20 -9.14
N LEU A 319 -4.41 5.08 -8.18
CA LEU A 319 -3.52 4.78 -7.07
C LEU A 319 -4.20 3.84 -6.07
N VAL A 320 -3.40 2.96 -5.43
CA VAL A 320 -3.88 2.07 -4.37
C VAL A 320 -4.17 2.82 -3.09
N THR A 321 -3.36 3.84 -2.78
CA THR A 321 -3.50 4.69 -1.60
C THR A 321 -3.57 6.16 -2.00
N GLU A 322 -4.08 7.01 -1.12
CA GLU A 322 -4.09 8.47 -1.34
C GLU A 322 -2.69 9.10 -1.24
N TYR A 323 -1.69 8.33 -0.81
CA TYR A 323 -0.35 8.82 -0.59
C TYR A 323 0.51 8.71 -1.85
N LEU A 324 0.63 9.84 -2.56
CA LEU A 324 1.61 10.00 -3.62
C LEU A 324 2.95 10.41 -3.02
N ARG A 325 3.94 9.54 -3.08
CA ARG A 325 5.30 9.91 -2.69
C ARG A 325 5.96 10.69 -3.80
N SER A 326 6.55 11.82 -3.48
CA SER A 326 7.26 12.64 -4.46
C SER A 326 8.57 13.17 -3.89
N VAL A 327 9.58 13.21 -4.72
CA VAL A 327 10.90 13.74 -4.38
C VAL A 327 11.32 14.71 -5.49
N THR A 328 11.84 15.88 -5.10
CA THR A 328 12.36 16.84 -6.07
C THR A 328 13.69 16.38 -6.64
N ILE A 329 13.70 15.98 -7.90
CA ILE A 329 14.88 15.53 -8.63
C ILE A 329 14.88 16.22 -10.00
N PRO A 330 15.76 17.21 -10.23
CA PRO A 330 15.85 17.91 -11.50
C PRO A 330 16.12 16.97 -12.68
N PRO A 331 15.67 17.28 -13.91
CA PRO A 331 15.80 16.40 -15.09
C PRO A 331 17.20 15.91 -15.37
N LEU A 332 18.24 16.73 -15.11
CA LEU A 332 19.64 16.33 -15.28
C LEU A 332 20.06 15.23 -14.29
N ALA A 333 19.63 15.38 -13.02
CA ALA A 333 19.92 14.40 -11.97
C ALA A 333 19.17 13.08 -12.23
N ARG A 334 17.97 13.11 -12.82
CA ARG A 334 17.20 11.91 -13.20
C ARG A 334 17.95 11.00 -14.17
N LYS A 335 18.70 11.58 -15.14
CA LYS A 335 19.50 10.77 -16.07
C LYS A 335 20.57 9.98 -15.33
N ALA A 336 21.22 10.59 -14.38
CA ALA A 336 22.24 9.93 -13.59
C ALA A 336 21.61 8.89 -12.64
N LEU A 337 20.49 9.21 -12.00
CA LEU A 337 19.73 8.26 -11.20
C LEU A 337 19.29 7.03 -12.03
N ARG A 338 18.79 7.23 -13.25
CA ARG A 338 18.45 6.13 -14.15
C ARG A 338 19.66 5.25 -14.48
N ASN A 339 20.84 5.84 -14.65
CA ASN A 339 22.07 5.08 -14.85
C ASN A 339 22.40 4.22 -13.62
N ASN A 340 22.22 4.76 -12.41
CA ASN A 340 22.45 4.01 -11.17
C ASN A 340 21.49 2.83 -11.06
N PHE A 341 20.19 3.04 -11.28
CA PHE A 341 19.23 1.95 -11.33
C PHE A 341 19.56 0.91 -12.40
N THR A 342 20.05 1.35 -13.58
CA THR A 342 20.50 0.43 -14.62
C THR A 342 21.67 -0.45 -14.14
N GLN A 343 22.57 0.09 -13.31
CA GLN A 343 23.65 -0.71 -12.72
C GLN A 343 23.09 -1.69 -11.68
N LEU A 344 22.18 -1.26 -10.80
CA LEU A 344 21.54 -2.12 -9.80
C LEU A 344 20.76 -3.27 -10.47
N LEU A 345 19.99 -2.98 -11.52
CA LEU A 345 19.33 -4.02 -12.30
C LEU A 345 20.34 -5.03 -12.88
N LYS A 346 21.45 -4.56 -13.45
CA LYS A 346 22.50 -5.46 -13.95
C LYS A 346 23.10 -6.32 -12.85
N TRP A 347 23.26 -5.78 -11.65
CA TRP A 347 23.69 -6.55 -10.49
C TRP A 347 22.69 -7.64 -10.15
N TYR A 348 21.42 -7.27 -10.06
CA TYR A 348 20.36 -8.23 -9.81
C TYR A 348 20.30 -9.32 -10.89
N GLN A 349 20.49 -8.93 -12.17
CA GLN A 349 20.51 -9.84 -13.30
C GLN A 349 21.67 -10.84 -13.29
N VAL A 350 22.74 -10.62 -12.54
CA VAL A 350 23.80 -11.62 -12.36
C VAL A 350 23.23 -12.91 -11.77
N ALA A 351 22.38 -12.77 -10.78
CA ALA A 351 21.73 -13.88 -10.09
C ALA A 351 20.41 -14.30 -10.75
N THR A 352 19.74 -13.37 -11.44
CA THR A 352 18.41 -13.53 -12.05
C THR A 352 18.43 -12.98 -13.49
N PRO A 353 19.05 -13.67 -14.46
CA PRO A 353 19.35 -13.12 -15.78
C PRO A 353 18.16 -12.67 -16.62
N GLN A 354 16.95 -13.15 -16.31
CA GLN A 354 15.73 -12.83 -17.06
C GLN A 354 14.93 -11.69 -16.42
N ALA A 355 15.38 -11.15 -15.26
CA ALA A 355 14.66 -10.10 -14.57
C ALA A 355 14.56 -8.83 -15.42
N ASP A 356 13.37 -8.29 -15.50
CA ASP A 356 13.06 -6.96 -16.02
C ASP A 356 12.91 -5.92 -14.89
N TRP A 357 12.47 -4.72 -15.23
CA TRP A 357 12.26 -3.66 -14.27
C TRP A 357 11.16 -3.97 -13.26
N ALA A 358 10.05 -4.59 -13.69
CA ALA A 358 8.94 -4.93 -12.83
C ALA A 358 9.36 -5.97 -11.79
N GLU A 359 10.06 -7.02 -12.22
CA GLU A 359 10.59 -8.03 -11.29
C GLU A 359 11.65 -7.45 -10.36
N PHE A 360 12.54 -6.57 -10.86
CA PHE A 360 13.54 -5.90 -10.02
C PHE A 360 12.88 -5.04 -8.94
N CYS A 361 11.92 -4.19 -9.29
CA CYS A 361 11.21 -3.34 -8.33
C CYS A 361 10.43 -4.18 -7.32
N ARG A 362 9.74 -5.22 -7.76
CA ARG A 362 8.98 -6.12 -6.88
C ARG A 362 9.90 -6.84 -5.88
N ALA A 363 11.08 -7.26 -6.31
CA ALA A 363 12.03 -7.98 -5.45
C ALA A 363 12.89 -7.07 -4.56
N ASN A 364 12.92 -5.75 -4.81
CA ASN A 364 13.82 -4.81 -4.14
C ASN A 364 13.10 -3.48 -3.86
N GLY A 365 11.88 -3.54 -3.35
CA GLY A 365 11.05 -2.35 -3.13
C GLY A 365 11.66 -1.36 -2.14
N ALA A 366 12.23 -1.83 -1.02
CA ALA A 366 12.91 -0.98 -0.06
C ALA A 366 14.15 -0.30 -0.68
N LEU A 367 14.97 -1.06 -1.41
CA LEU A 367 16.14 -0.52 -2.12
C LEU A 367 15.74 0.60 -3.09
N VAL A 368 14.68 0.39 -3.88
CA VAL A 368 14.20 1.39 -4.85
C VAL A 368 13.80 2.68 -4.13
N LEU A 369 13.05 2.57 -3.03
CA LEU A 369 12.62 3.73 -2.23
C LEU A 369 13.81 4.46 -1.60
N HIS A 370 14.79 3.73 -1.05
CA HIS A 370 16.01 4.33 -0.49
C HIS A 370 16.85 5.07 -1.54
N VAL A 371 17.03 4.49 -2.72
CA VAL A 371 17.80 5.14 -3.81
C VAL A 371 17.14 6.45 -4.23
N ILE A 372 15.80 6.48 -4.33
CA ILE A 372 15.05 7.70 -4.68
C ILE A 372 15.16 8.73 -3.57
N ALA A 373 14.93 8.33 -2.32
CA ALA A 373 15.01 9.23 -1.17
C ALA A 373 16.40 9.84 -1.03
N TYR A 374 17.46 9.04 -1.17
CA TYR A 374 18.84 9.49 -1.11
C TYR A 374 19.16 10.51 -2.21
N ALA A 375 18.74 10.24 -3.45
CA ALA A 375 18.94 11.16 -4.57
C ALA A 375 18.21 12.50 -4.40
N GLY A 376 17.09 12.53 -3.65
CA GLY A 376 16.36 13.74 -3.31
C GLY A 376 17.04 14.61 -2.23
N VAL A 377 17.85 13.99 -1.38
CA VAL A 377 18.53 14.70 -0.26
C VAL A 377 19.92 15.22 -0.66
N LYS A 378 20.60 14.51 -1.56
CA LYS A 378 21.95 14.86 -2.01
C LYS A 378 21.96 15.12 -3.51
N ASP A 379 22.45 16.29 -3.90
CA ASP A 379 22.73 16.64 -5.31
C ASP A 379 23.78 15.71 -5.96
N THR A 380 24.46 14.90 -5.14
CA THR A 380 25.43 13.93 -5.60
C THR A 380 24.73 12.68 -6.06
N VAL A 381 24.78 12.45 -7.34
CA VAL A 381 24.47 11.15 -7.93
C VAL A 381 25.39 10.11 -7.31
N LEU A 382 24.82 8.97 -6.92
CA LEU A 382 25.58 7.80 -6.51
C LEU A 382 26.71 7.56 -7.53
N GLU A 383 27.96 7.53 -7.09
CA GLU A 383 29.06 7.18 -7.98
C GLU A 383 28.74 5.82 -8.59
N ALA A 384 28.95 5.70 -9.90
CA ALA A 384 28.65 4.45 -10.59
C ALA A 384 29.39 3.31 -9.89
N PHE A 385 28.65 2.32 -9.40
CA PHE A 385 29.21 1.13 -8.80
C PHE A 385 30.23 0.50 -9.75
N ARG A 386 31.49 0.44 -9.33
CA ARG A 386 32.54 -0.17 -10.13
C ARG A 386 32.51 -1.66 -9.86
N TRP A 387 32.20 -2.42 -10.90
CA TRP A 387 32.38 -3.85 -10.86
C TRP A 387 33.86 -4.16 -10.76
N THR A 388 34.26 -4.75 -9.67
CA THR A 388 35.63 -5.21 -9.48
C THR A 388 35.78 -6.65 -9.97
N THR A 389 34.71 -7.41 -9.93
CA THR A 389 34.65 -8.81 -10.34
C THR A 389 34.20 -8.96 -11.79
N ASN A 390 34.85 -9.84 -12.53
CA ASN A 390 34.43 -10.18 -13.88
C ASN A 390 33.30 -11.21 -13.86
N VAL A 391 32.07 -10.75 -13.50
CA VAL A 391 30.90 -11.61 -13.41
C VAL A 391 30.09 -11.70 -14.72
N ARG A 392 30.59 -11.11 -15.81
CA ARG A 392 29.86 -11.05 -17.08
C ARG A 392 29.48 -12.42 -17.63
N ASP A 393 30.29 -13.42 -17.37
CA ASP A 393 30.09 -14.79 -17.83
C ASP A 393 29.65 -15.74 -16.70
N TYR A 394 29.24 -15.17 -15.56
CA TYR A 394 28.76 -16.00 -14.45
C TYR A 394 27.55 -16.82 -14.87
N ARG A 395 27.60 -18.09 -14.53
CA ARG A 395 26.49 -19.02 -14.65
C ARG A 395 26.42 -19.80 -13.35
N PRO A 396 25.27 -19.75 -12.65
CA PRO A 396 25.09 -20.54 -11.44
C PRO A 396 25.39 -22.01 -11.72
N ALA A 397 26.08 -22.66 -10.84
CA ALA A 397 26.28 -24.10 -10.92
C ALA A 397 24.93 -24.82 -10.89
N VAL A 398 24.83 -25.91 -11.63
CA VAL A 398 23.62 -26.74 -11.61
C VAL A 398 23.45 -27.31 -10.20
N ALA A 399 22.28 -27.04 -9.61
CA ALA A 399 21.94 -27.56 -8.29
C ALA A 399 22.13 -29.08 -8.27
N LYS A 400 22.91 -29.56 -7.30
CA LYS A 400 23.04 -30.98 -7.07
C LYS A 400 21.78 -31.51 -6.37
N PRO A 401 21.51 -32.82 -6.52
CA PRO A 401 20.52 -33.47 -5.66
C PRO A 401 20.87 -33.18 -4.20
N GLN A 402 19.82 -33.04 -3.36
CA GLN A 402 19.96 -32.82 -1.93
C GLN A 402 21.06 -33.72 -1.34
N ASP A 403 22.08 -33.09 -0.78
CA ASP A 403 23.11 -33.76 0.01
C ASP A 403 22.84 -33.52 1.52
N GLU A 404 23.54 -34.26 2.37
CA GLU A 404 23.36 -34.18 3.81
C GLU A 404 23.69 -32.77 4.36
N ILE A 405 24.58 -32.03 3.69
CA ILE A 405 24.91 -30.65 4.05
C ILE A 405 23.72 -29.71 3.74
N HIS A 406 23.03 -29.93 2.65
CA HIS A 406 21.83 -29.17 2.32
C HIS A 406 20.75 -29.33 3.41
N ASP A 407 20.52 -30.53 3.88
CA ASP A 407 19.59 -30.79 4.99
C ASP A 407 20.00 -30.05 6.28
N PHE A 408 21.28 -29.99 6.58
CA PHE A 408 21.82 -29.19 7.67
C PHE A 408 21.60 -27.69 7.49
N LEU A 409 21.85 -27.18 6.29
CA LEU A 409 21.60 -25.77 5.95
C LEU A 409 20.13 -25.40 6.15
N VAL A 410 19.19 -26.24 5.72
CA VAL A 410 17.75 -26.00 5.90
C VAL A 410 17.37 -25.91 7.39
N VAL A 411 17.95 -26.74 8.25
CA VAL A 411 17.75 -26.66 9.71
C VAL A 411 18.32 -25.35 10.26
N LEU A 412 19.51 -24.95 9.82
CA LEU A 412 20.17 -23.71 10.23
C LEU A 412 19.35 -22.49 9.80
N TYR A 413 18.85 -22.45 8.57
CA TYR A 413 18.01 -21.38 8.05
C TYR A 413 16.77 -21.15 8.92
N ARG A 414 16.08 -22.23 9.29
CA ARG A 414 14.90 -22.17 10.17
C ARG A 414 15.23 -21.67 11.56
N HIS A 415 16.35 -22.11 12.11
CA HIS A 415 16.78 -21.73 13.45
C HIS A 415 17.17 -20.24 13.54
N LEU A 416 17.76 -19.71 12.48
CA LEU A 416 18.20 -18.32 12.40
C LEU A 416 17.16 -17.38 11.79
N HIS A 417 16.00 -17.90 11.43
CA HIS A 417 14.96 -17.12 10.73
C HIS A 417 15.50 -16.38 9.50
N LEU A 418 16.37 -17.05 8.72
CA LEU A 418 16.93 -16.45 7.51
C LEU A 418 15.85 -16.28 6.46
N PRO A 419 15.82 -15.12 5.76
CA PRO A 419 14.92 -14.88 4.67
C PRO A 419 15.07 -15.91 3.55
N TYR A 420 13.99 -16.22 2.89
CA TYR A 420 13.99 -17.16 1.78
C TYR A 420 15.02 -16.81 0.70
N ARG A 421 15.19 -15.52 0.40
CA ARG A 421 16.18 -15.04 -0.57
C ARG A 421 17.62 -15.37 -0.13
N ASP A 422 17.92 -15.17 1.16
CA ASP A 422 19.23 -15.51 1.72
C ASP A 422 19.48 -17.01 1.67
N CYS A 423 18.46 -17.81 1.99
CA CYS A 423 18.54 -19.27 1.84
C CYS A 423 18.87 -19.67 0.38
N ARG A 424 18.21 -19.05 -0.59
CA ARG A 424 18.48 -19.29 -2.02
C ARG A 424 19.88 -18.86 -2.45
N ASN A 425 20.38 -17.74 -1.93
CA ASN A 425 21.73 -17.29 -2.19
C ASN A 425 22.77 -18.22 -1.55
N LEU A 426 22.53 -18.68 -0.35
CA LEU A 426 23.39 -19.66 0.33
C LEU A 426 23.42 -21.01 -0.41
N ASP A 427 22.27 -21.51 -0.86
CA ASP A 427 22.20 -22.72 -1.68
C ASP A 427 22.98 -22.57 -2.98
N ARG A 428 22.86 -21.38 -3.63
CA ARG A 428 23.64 -21.06 -4.85
C ARG A 428 25.13 -21.03 -4.55
N MET A 429 25.52 -20.33 -3.46
CA MET A 429 26.91 -20.22 -3.04
C MET A 429 27.53 -21.59 -2.72
N TRP A 430 26.75 -22.47 -2.08
CA TRP A 430 27.14 -23.84 -1.81
C TRP A 430 27.38 -24.64 -3.11
N ASN A 431 26.44 -24.56 -4.06
CA ASN A 431 26.55 -25.24 -5.35
C ASN A 431 27.76 -24.76 -6.14
N ASP A 432 28.00 -23.44 -6.18
CA ASP A 432 29.15 -22.84 -6.87
C ASP A 432 30.48 -23.26 -6.20
N PHE A 433 30.53 -23.23 -4.87
CA PHE A 433 31.69 -23.71 -4.10
C PHE A 433 32.02 -25.17 -4.41
N HIS A 434 31.00 -26.00 -4.43
CA HIS A 434 31.16 -27.43 -4.73
C HIS A 434 31.62 -27.66 -6.19
N ALA A 435 31.20 -26.82 -7.13
CA ALA A 435 31.61 -26.90 -8.53
C ALA A 435 33.09 -26.55 -8.72
N VAL A 436 33.61 -25.56 -7.99
CA VAL A 436 35.01 -25.12 -8.11
C VAL A 436 35.95 -25.93 -7.19
N SER A 437 35.43 -26.59 -6.18
CA SER A 437 36.23 -27.39 -5.23
C SER A 437 35.73 -28.84 -5.11
N PRO A 438 35.68 -29.60 -6.23
CA PRO A 438 35.09 -30.95 -6.23
C PRO A 438 35.90 -31.99 -5.44
N VAL A 439 37.13 -31.66 -5.04
CA VAL A 439 38.04 -32.58 -4.34
C VAL A 439 37.84 -32.52 -2.81
N VAL A 440 37.07 -31.59 -2.31
CA VAL A 440 36.79 -31.49 -0.88
C VAL A 440 35.89 -32.65 -0.46
N CYS A 441 36.48 -33.62 0.27
CA CYS A 441 35.70 -34.68 0.89
C CYS A 441 35.08 -34.14 2.18
N PHE A 442 33.78 -33.95 2.16
CA PHE A 442 33.02 -33.57 3.35
C PHE A 442 32.84 -34.81 4.24
N LYS A 443 33.37 -34.76 5.47
CA LYS A 443 33.09 -35.75 6.48
C LYS A 443 31.88 -35.30 7.28
N GLU A 444 31.05 -36.23 7.72
CA GLU A 444 29.86 -35.95 8.52
C GLU A 444 30.19 -35.11 9.79
N GLU A 445 31.35 -35.42 10.42
CA GLU A 445 31.90 -34.69 11.58
C GLU A 445 32.14 -33.20 11.31
N ASP A 446 32.36 -32.83 10.04
CA ASP A 446 32.68 -31.47 9.56
C ASP A 446 31.48 -30.70 9.00
N PHE A 447 30.32 -31.33 8.82
CA PHE A 447 29.20 -30.71 8.13
C PHE A 447 28.74 -29.39 8.78
N THR A 448 28.62 -29.39 10.11
CA THR A 448 28.24 -28.18 10.84
C THR A 448 29.26 -27.05 10.66
N TYR A 449 30.56 -27.39 10.70
CA TYR A 449 31.63 -26.41 10.46
C TYR A 449 31.54 -25.77 9.06
N TRP A 450 31.25 -26.58 8.03
CA TRP A 450 31.08 -26.08 6.68
C TRP A 450 29.82 -25.20 6.52
N CYS A 451 28.72 -25.59 7.18
CA CYS A 451 27.49 -24.80 7.15
C CYS A 451 27.69 -23.44 7.83
N ILE A 452 28.34 -23.42 9.01
CA ILE A 452 28.64 -22.16 9.72
C ILE A 452 29.64 -21.33 8.93
N ALA A 453 30.66 -21.95 8.34
CA ALA A 453 31.65 -21.25 7.52
C ALA A 453 31.02 -20.64 6.25
N LEU A 454 30.12 -21.36 5.59
CA LEU A 454 29.38 -20.86 4.43
C LEU A 454 28.51 -19.67 4.82
N LEU A 455 27.76 -19.78 5.90
CA LEU A 455 26.94 -18.69 6.44
C LEU A 455 27.81 -17.47 6.79
N GLY A 456 28.94 -17.68 7.48
CA GLY A 456 29.87 -16.61 7.81
C GLY A 456 30.43 -15.90 6.60
N ALA A 457 30.89 -16.65 5.59
CA ALA A 457 31.39 -16.08 4.35
C ALA A 457 30.30 -15.29 3.59
N TYR A 458 29.07 -15.78 3.62
CA TYR A 458 27.91 -15.10 3.04
C TYR A 458 27.60 -13.79 3.77
N MET A 459 27.52 -13.82 5.10
CA MET A 459 27.21 -12.65 5.92
C MET A 459 28.29 -11.57 5.82
N GLU A 460 29.58 -11.97 5.82
CA GLU A 460 30.67 -11.02 5.60
C GLU A 460 30.61 -10.37 4.21
N SER A 461 30.25 -11.14 3.17
CA SER A 461 30.15 -10.58 1.82
C SER A 461 28.96 -9.63 1.65
N ASN A 462 27.93 -9.76 2.49
CA ASN A 462 26.74 -8.91 2.50
C ASN A 462 26.79 -7.79 3.54
N ASP A 463 27.84 -7.69 4.35
CA ASP A 463 27.95 -6.70 5.44
C ASP A 463 26.66 -6.63 6.29
N THR A 464 26.14 -7.80 6.65
CA THR A 464 24.81 -7.92 7.25
C THR A 464 24.87 -7.56 8.74
N PRO A 465 24.23 -6.47 9.20
CA PRO A 465 24.31 -6.02 10.59
C PRO A 465 23.58 -6.94 11.60
N PHE A 466 22.75 -7.84 11.10
CA PHE A 466 21.85 -8.67 11.93
C PHE A 466 22.46 -9.97 12.43
N PHE A 467 23.66 -10.31 12.00
CA PHE A 467 24.28 -11.57 12.36
C PHE A 467 25.64 -11.35 13.00
N ASP A 468 25.69 -11.52 14.32
CA ASP A 468 26.97 -11.56 15.05
C ASP A 468 27.53 -12.98 15.03
N MET A 469 28.42 -13.23 14.07
CA MET A 469 29.10 -14.51 13.94
C MET A 469 29.88 -14.88 15.22
N ASP A 470 30.49 -13.90 15.88
CA ASP A 470 31.27 -14.14 17.11
C ASP A 470 30.37 -14.58 18.25
N GLN A 471 29.18 -13.98 18.37
CA GLN A 471 28.19 -14.41 19.34
C GLN A 471 27.69 -15.84 19.06
N TYR A 472 27.41 -16.15 17.78
CA TYR A 472 26.93 -17.46 17.36
C TYR A 472 28.00 -18.54 17.60
N VAL A 473 29.24 -18.30 17.20
CA VAL A 473 30.37 -19.23 17.42
C VAL A 473 30.69 -19.39 18.90
N THR A 474 30.65 -18.31 19.69
CA THR A 474 30.90 -18.36 21.13
C THR A 474 29.80 -19.12 21.89
N SER A 475 28.56 -19.00 21.44
CA SER A 475 27.42 -19.74 22.01
C SER A 475 27.39 -21.21 21.58
N SER A 476 27.98 -21.54 20.44
CA SER A 476 28.10 -22.89 19.91
C SER A 476 29.41 -23.51 20.39
N ARG A 477 29.50 -24.71 20.71
CA ARG A 477 30.73 -25.40 21.19
C ARG A 477 31.74 -25.66 20.04
N TYR A 478 31.70 -24.92 18.97
CA TYR A 478 32.52 -25.12 17.77
C TYR A 478 33.85 -24.36 17.85
N ASP A 479 34.92 -24.95 17.32
CA ASP A 479 36.22 -24.29 17.25
C ASP A 479 36.25 -23.16 16.21
N ARG A 480 36.48 -21.93 16.70
CA ARG A 480 36.49 -20.71 15.90
C ARG A 480 37.55 -20.77 14.79
N ASN A 481 38.75 -21.29 15.10
CA ASN A 481 39.83 -21.30 14.10
C ASN A 481 39.47 -22.21 12.94
N THR A 482 38.88 -23.36 13.20
CA THR A 482 38.40 -24.29 12.16
C THR A 482 37.34 -23.66 11.28
N ILE A 483 36.42 -22.87 11.88
CA ILE A 483 35.40 -22.13 11.09
C ILE A 483 36.07 -21.09 10.22
N GLN A 484 37.00 -20.28 10.76
CA GLN A 484 37.68 -19.23 9.99
C GLN A 484 38.54 -19.79 8.86
N GLU A 485 39.22 -20.90 9.06
CA GLU A 485 39.99 -21.59 8.01
C GLU A 485 39.07 -22.05 6.87
N LYS A 486 37.90 -22.61 7.19
CA LYS A 486 36.91 -23.02 6.19
C LYS A 486 36.25 -21.83 5.48
N MET A 487 35.97 -20.75 6.21
CA MET A 487 35.47 -19.48 5.61
C MET A 487 36.46 -18.94 4.59
N GLU A 488 37.75 -18.82 4.98
CA GLU A 488 38.80 -18.31 4.07
C GLU A 488 38.99 -19.24 2.86
N TYR A 489 38.84 -20.55 3.04
CA TYR A 489 38.88 -21.49 1.93
C TYR A 489 37.70 -21.28 0.96
N ILE A 490 36.46 -21.07 1.47
CA ILE A 490 35.29 -20.75 0.63
C ILE A 490 35.52 -19.43 -0.11
N ARG A 491 35.95 -18.38 0.60
CA ARG A 491 36.19 -17.04 0.04
C ARG A 491 37.21 -17.08 -1.10
N THR A 492 38.33 -17.74 -0.86
CA THR A 492 39.40 -17.88 -1.85
C THR A 492 38.96 -18.71 -3.06
N SER A 493 38.29 -19.84 -2.82
CA SER A 493 37.80 -20.72 -3.90
C SER A 493 36.79 -20.04 -4.80
N LEU A 494 35.86 -19.27 -4.22
CA LEU A 494 34.84 -18.52 -4.95
C LEU A 494 35.33 -17.15 -5.41
N GLN A 495 36.50 -16.70 -4.96
CA GLN A 495 37.00 -15.34 -5.17
C GLN A 495 35.93 -14.29 -4.75
N LEU A 496 35.39 -14.45 -3.53
CA LEU A 496 34.35 -13.58 -3.00
C LEU A 496 34.88 -12.17 -2.74
N GLU A 497 34.10 -11.19 -3.16
CA GLU A 497 34.32 -9.79 -2.84
C GLU A 497 33.20 -9.25 -1.95
N PRO A 498 33.42 -8.15 -1.21
CA PRO A 498 32.33 -7.45 -0.55
C PRO A 498 31.22 -7.08 -1.53
N PHE A 499 29.98 -7.28 -1.14
CA PHE A 499 28.79 -7.05 -1.97
C PHE A 499 28.84 -7.80 -3.31
N ASP A 500 29.27 -9.07 -3.29
CA ASP A 500 29.39 -9.88 -4.50
C ASP A 500 28.02 -10.03 -5.19
N PRO A 501 27.86 -9.56 -6.43
CA PRO A 501 26.57 -9.53 -7.11
C PRO A 501 25.96 -10.92 -7.38
N ARG A 502 26.73 -11.97 -7.25
CA ARG A 502 26.22 -13.36 -7.37
C ARG A 502 25.35 -13.74 -6.17
N TYR A 503 25.61 -13.14 -4.99
CA TYR A 503 25.02 -13.57 -3.72
C TYR A 503 24.46 -12.40 -2.90
N VAL A 504 24.50 -11.17 -3.41
CA VAL A 504 24.04 -9.99 -2.68
C VAL A 504 22.53 -10.04 -2.42
N ASN A 505 22.12 -9.67 -1.22
CA ASN A 505 20.72 -9.49 -0.85
C ASN A 505 20.32 -8.00 -0.88
N GLU A 506 19.05 -7.71 -0.64
CA GLU A 506 18.51 -6.35 -0.69
C GLU A 506 19.09 -5.45 0.40
N GLU A 507 19.22 -5.95 1.63
CA GLU A 507 19.75 -5.21 2.75
C GLU A 507 21.21 -4.80 2.53
N ALA A 508 22.01 -5.69 1.97
CA ALA A 508 23.39 -5.38 1.59
C ALA A 508 23.46 -4.28 0.52
N MET A 509 22.55 -4.31 -0.46
CA MET A 509 22.46 -3.25 -1.45
C MET A 509 22.03 -1.90 -0.82
N ILE A 510 21.11 -1.93 0.13
CA ILE A 510 20.71 -0.73 0.89
C ILE A 510 21.89 -0.20 1.70
N SER A 511 22.58 -1.06 2.44
CA SER A 511 23.78 -0.69 3.22
C SER A 511 24.84 -0.04 2.34
N MET A 512 25.11 -0.60 1.17
CA MET A 512 26.07 -0.05 0.21
C MET A 512 25.72 1.36 -0.29
N ILE A 513 24.42 1.72 -0.28
CA ILE A 513 23.96 3.05 -0.71
C ILE A 513 24.03 4.04 0.45
N LEU A 514 23.76 3.59 1.68
CA LEU A 514 23.72 4.43 2.86
C LEU A 514 25.11 4.72 3.44
N LEU A 515 26.11 3.88 3.14
CA LEU A 515 27.52 4.07 3.50
C LEU A 515 28.21 5.09 2.57
#